data_b6962861f6a78008e480b4c00ae24efd
#
_entry.id   b6962861f6a78008e480b4c00ae24efd
#
_cell.length_a   1.000
_cell.length_b   1.000
_cell.length_c   1.000
_cell.angle_alpha   90.00
_cell.angle_beta   90.00
_cell.angle_gamma   90.00
#
_symmetry.space_group_name_H-M   'P 1'
#
loop_
_entity.id
_entity.type
_entity.pdbx_description
1 polymer ?
#
loop_
_entity_poly.entity_id
_entity_poly.type
_entity_poly.pdbx_seq_one_letter_code
_entity_poly.pdbx_strand_id
1 'polypeptide(L)'
;KEKIGEMMKYGRPLTKNFSRKDRDLADGMRVSMLKMYHLAVELEKKYYRKTTAQELDVELEWLRNLVRMAADKDLCGAKFAPPLSMHQYETWARYNTEIGCLLGKYIASVKK
;
A
#
# COMPACT_ATOMS: atom_id res chain seq x y z
N LYS A 1 -11.71 3.90 3.46
CA LYS A 1 -10.77 4.83 4.13
C LYS A 1 -10.27 4.29 5.46
N GLU A 2 -11.15 3.72 6.27
CA GLU A 2 -10.76 3.19 7.57
C GLU A 2 -9.73 2.05 7.45
N LYS A 3 -9.93 1.14 6.51
CA LYS A 3 -9.02 0.01 6.35
C LYS A 3 -7.65 0.49 5.88
N ILE A 4 -7.61 1.50 5.02
CA ILE A 4 -6.35 2.10 4.59
C ILE A 4 -5.65 2.72 5.80
N GLY A 5 -6.40 3.40 6.67
CA GLY A 5 -5.85 3.96 7.89
C GLY A 5 -5.27 2.90 8.82
N GLU A 6 -5.95 1.76 8.96
CA GLU A 6 -5.44 0.66 9.76
C GLU A 6 -4.14 0.10 9.19
N MET A 7 -4.09 -0.05 7.87
CA MET A 7 -2.88 -0.50 7.20
C MET A 7 -1.73 0.48 7.43
N MET A 8 -2.01 1.78 7.35
CA MET A 8 -0.99 2.81 7.57
C MET A 8 -0.44 2.77 9.00
N LYS A 9 -1.31 2.51 9.98
CA LYS A 9 -0.87 2.40 11.38
C LYS A 9 0.12 1.26 11.54
N TYR A 10 -0.02 0.20 10.76
CA TYR A 10 0.93 -0.90 10.78
C TYR A 10 2.18 -0.58 9.98
N GLY A 11 2.01 -0.07 8.75
CA GLY A 11 3.12 0.07 7.81
C GLY A 11 4.05 1.25 8.07
N ARG A 12 3.49 2.41 8.42
CA ARG A 12 4.32 3.60 8.59
C ARG A 12 5.42 3.44 9.63
N PRO A 13 5.15 2.88 10.83
CA PRO A 13 6.23 2.67 11.80
C PRO A 13 7.34 1.77 11.27
N LEU A 14 7.01 0.77 10.45
CA LEU A 14 8.03 -0.13 9.90
C LEU A 14 8.99 0.60 8.98
N THR A 15 8.50 1.57 8.21
CA THR A 15 9.36 2.31 7.28
C THR A 15 10.42 3.15 8.00
N LYS A 16 10.18 3.53 9.25
CA LYS A 16 11.15 4.30 10.03
C LYS A 16 12.40 3.50 10.32
N ASN A 17 12.30 2.19 10.34
CA ASN A 17 13.40 1.31 10.68
C ASN A 17 14.21 0.85 9.46
N PHE A 18 13.84 1.30 8.28
CA PHE A 18 14.60 0.96 7.07
C PHE A 18 15.95 1.67 7.13
N SER A 19 17.00 0.95 6.71
CA SER A 19 18.34 1.53 6.66
C SER A 19 18.43 2.59 5.57
N ARG A 20 19.51 3.38 5.63
CA ARG A 20 19.72 4.45 4.66
C ARG A 20 19.70 3.95 3.21
N LYS A 21 20.26 2.79 2.96
CA LYS A 21 20.31 2.24 1.60
C LYS A 21 18.94 1.85 1.05
N ASP A 22 17.96 1.66 1.91
CA ASP A 22 16.61 1.29 1.52
C ASP A 22 15.63 2.47 1.66
N ARG A 23 16.17 3.69 1.75
CA ARG A 23 15.36 4.89 1.94
C ARG A 23 14.39 5.11 0.81
N ASP A 24 14.78 4.77 -0.41
CA ASP A 24 13.89 4.91 -1.57
C ASP A 24 12.64 4.05 -1.42
N LEU A 25 12.79 2.81 -0.94
CA LEU A 25 11.63 1.95 -0.70
C LEU A 25 10.75 2.51 0.40
N ALA A 26 11.36 2.95 1.50
CA ALA A 26 10.61 3.54 2.62
C ALA A 26 9.84 4.77 2.18
N ASP A 27 10.50 5.67 1.44
CA ASP A 27 9.86 6.88 0.96
C ASP A 27 8.75 6.57 -0.03
N GLY A 28 8.99 5.62 -0.94
CA GLY A 28 7.97 5.21 -1.91
C GLY A 28 6.73 4.65 -1.23
N MET A 29 6.92 3.84 -0.19
CA MET A 29 5.81 3.28 0.58
C MET A 29 5.03 4.38 1.27
N ARG A 30 5.72 5.33 1.90
CA ARG A 30 5.06 6.41 2.63
C ARG A 30 4.26 7.30 1.69
N VAL A 31 4.83 7.63 0.54
CA VAL A 31 4.14 8.43 -0.48
C VAL A 31 2.92 7.67 -1.01
N SER A 32 3.09 6.38 -1.30
CA SER A 32 1.99 5.56 -1.82
C SER A 32 0.83 5.47 -0.84
N MET A 33 1.14 5.24 0.45
CA MET A 33 0.09 5.15 1.47
C MET A 33 -0.69 6.46 1.59
N LEU A 34 0.01 7.59 1.57
CA LEU A 34 -0.66 8.90 1.62
C LEU A 34 -1.52 9.12 0.39
N LYS A 35 -1.04 8.73 -0.77
CA LYS A 35 -1.80 8.87 -2.00
C LYS A 35 -3.06 8.02 -1.97
N MET A 36 -2.95 6.78 -1.46
CA MET A 36 -4.12 5.92 -1.31
C MET A 36 -5.17 6.55 -0.40
N TYR A 37 -4.74 7.10 0.72
CA TYR A 37 -5.66 7.76 1.64
C TYR A 37 -6.32 8.97 0.98
N HIS A 38 -5.55 9.75 0.25
CA HIS A 38 -6.06 10.91 -0.48
C HIS A 38 -7.11 10.49 -1.51
N LEU A 39 -6.83 9.43 -2.27
CA LEU A 39 -7.79 8.93 -3.25
C LEU A 39 -9.07 8.43 -2.57
N ALA A 40 -8.96 7.83 -1.39
CA ALA A 40 -10.13 7.40 -0.64
C ALA A 40 -10.96 8.60 -0.20
N VAL A 41 -10.32 9.70 0.20
CA VAL A 41 -11.02 10.94 0.52
C VAL A 41 -11.74 11.48 -0.71
N GLU A 42 -11.08 11.43 -1.88
CA GLU A 42 -11.71 11.87 -3.13
C GLU A 42 -12.94 11.04 -3.46
N LEU A 43 -12.91 9.74 -3.18
CA LEU A 43 -14.07 8.88 -3.42
C LEU A 43 -15.30 9.33 -2.63
N GLU A 44 -15.09 9.91 -1.45
CA GLU A 44 -16.18 10.39 -0.63
C GLU A 44 -16.78 11.70 -1.14
N LYS A 45 -16.02 12.45 -1.92
CA LYS A 45 -16.40 13.82 -2.31
C LYS A 45 -16.72 13.99 -3.78
N LYS A 46 -16.16 13.14 -4.64
CA LYS A 46 -16.31 13.31 -6.08
C LYS A 46 -17.63 12.75 -6.59
N TYR A 47 -18.13 13.40 -7.63
CA TYR A 47 -19.33 12.94 -8.33
C TYR A 47 -19.04 11.72 -9.19
N TYR A 48 -17.94 11.78 -9.98
CA TYR A 48 -17.51 10.63 -10.78
C TYR A 48 -16.47 9.84 -10.01
N ARG A 49 -16.85 8.63 -9.60
CA ARG A 49 -16.04 7.81 -8.69
C ARG A 49 -15.30 6.66 -9.34
N LYS A 50 -15.74 6.27 -10.55
CA LYS A 50 -15.15 5.10 -11.19
C LYS A 50 -13.65 5.29 -11.47
N THR A 51 -13.29 6.42 -12.08
CA THR A 51 -11.91 6.72 -12.40
C THR A 51 -11.04 6.78 -11.15
N THR A 52 -11.54 7.45 -10.10
CA THR A 52 -10.81 7.57 -8.84
C THR A 52 -10.61 6.21 -8.20
N ALA A 53 -11.64 5.35 -8.24
CA ALA A 53 -11.52 4.00 -7.70
C ALA A 53 -10.48 3.18 -8.46
N GLN A 54 -10.42 3.34 -9.79
CA GLN A 54 -9.43 2.67 -10.60
C GLN A 54 -8.02 3.17 -10.30
N GLU A 55 -7.87 4.48 -10.08
CA GLU A 55 -6.58 5.04 -9.68
C GLU A 55 -6.13 4.47 -8.33
N LEU A 56 -7.06 4.32 -7.40
CA LEU A 56 -6.76 3.74 -6.10
C LEU A 56 -6.33 2.27 -6.25
N ASP A 57 -6.99 1.54 -7.14
CA ASP A 57 -6.63 0.15 -7.39
C ASP A 57 -5.20 0.02 -7.94
N VAL A 58 -4.82 0.91 -8.85
CA VAL A 58 -3.45 0.93 -9.38
C VAL A 58 -2.45 1.28 -8.29
N GLU A 59 -2.78 2.26 -7.45
CA GLU A 59 -1.88 2.66 -6.37
C GLU A 59 -1.71 1.55 -5.34
N LEU A 60 -2.79 0.83 -5.05
CA LEU A 60 -2.71 -0.33 -4.16
C LEU A 60 -1.77 -1.40 -4.73
N GLU A 61 -1.87 -1.65 -6.02
CA GLU A 61 -0.98 -2.63 -6.67
C GLU A 61 0.48 -2.17 -6.60
N TRP A 62 0.72 -0.88 -6.76
CA TRP A 62 2.06 -0.33 -6.63
C TRP A 62 2.60 -0.54 -5.20
N LEU A 63 1.77 -0.26 -4.20
CA LEU A 63 2.19 -0.50 -2.81
C LEU A 63 2.47 -1.98 -2.55
N ARG A 64 1.65 -2.88 -3.09
CA ARG A 64 1.89 -4.31 -2.97
C ARG A 64 3.28 -4.68 -3.49
N ASN A 65 3.66 -4.09 -4.62
CA ASN A 65 4.97 -4.37 -5.21
C ASN A 65 6.09 -3.79 -4.37
N LEU A 66 5.92 -2.60 -3.79
CA LEU A 66 6.92 -2.02 -2.91
C LEU A 66 7.13 -2.88 -1.66
N VAL A 67 6.03 -3.36 -1.07
CA VAL A 67 6.10 -4.22 0.11
C VAL A 67 6.81 -5.53 -0.23
N ARG A 68 6.52 -6.08 -1.40
CA ARG A 68 7.18 -7.29 -1.86
C ARG A 68 8.68 -7.08 -2.07
N MET A 69 9.06 -5.95 -2.69
CA MET A 69 10.47 -5.63 -2.90
C MET A 69 11.21 -5.55 -1.56
N ALA A 70 10.58 -4.96 -0.56
CA ALA A 70 11.20 -4.79 0.75
C ALA A 70 11.36 -6.12 1.50
N ALA A 71 10.62 -7.14 1.11
CA ALA A 71 10.72 -8.47 1.71
C ALA A 71 11.57 -9.43 0.89
N ASP A 72 11.96 -9.03 -0.31
CA ASP A 72 12.73 -9.88 -1.21
C ASP A 72 14.18 -9.41 -1.22
N LYS A 73 15.04 -10.24 -0.64
CA LYS A 73 16.45 -9.95 -0.51
C LYS A 73 17.11 -9.60 -1.83
N ASP A 74 16.74 -10.30 -2.90
CA ASP A 74 17.36 -10.09 -4.21
C ASP A 74 16.89 -8.78 -4.84
N LEU A 75 15.60 -8.47 -4.73
CA LEU A 75 15.06 -7.26 -5.34
C LEU A 75 15.57 -5.99 -4.66
N CYS A 76 15.71 -6.02 -3.33
CA CYS A 76 16.23 -4.84 -2.63
C CYS A 76 17.75 -4.82 -2.52
N GLY A 77 18.42 -5.89 -3.00
CA GLY A 77 19.88 -5.96 -2.95
C GLY A 77 20.45 -6.11 -1.56
N ALA A 78 19.66 -6.65 -0.63
CA ALA A 78 20.14 -6.83 0.74
C ALA A 78 21.18 -7.92 0.82
N LYS A 79 22.25 -7.66 1.56
CA LYS A 79 23.33 -8.61 1.73
C LYS A 79 22.96 -9.73 2.71
N PHE A 80 22.23 -9.38 3.75
CA PHE A 80 21.85 -10.32 4.79
C PHE A 80 20.33 -10.48 4.85
N ALA A 81 19.64 -9.58 5.55
CA ALA A 81 18.19 -9.65 5.69
C ALA A 81 17.54 -8.47 4.97
N PRO A 82 16.39 -8.70 4.32
CA PRO A 82 15.67 -7.58 3.70
C PRO A 82 15.05 -6.68 4.79
N PRO A 83 14.65 -5.44 4.42
CA PRO A 83 14.05 -4.50 5.39
C PRO A 83 12.82 -5.03 6.10
N LEU A 84 12.00 -5.84 5.42
CA LEU A 84 10.82 -6.46 6.04
C LEU A 84 11.07 -7.94 6.28
N SER A 85 10.71 -8.42 7.46
CA SER A 85 10.71 -9.86 7.73
C SER A 85 9.53 -10.51 7.01
N MET A 86 9.57 -11.84 6.90
CA MET A 86 8.46 -12.57 6.28
C MET A 86 7.16 -12.33 7.05
N HIS A 87 7.23 -12.31 8.38
CA HIS A 87 6.03 -12.03 9.19
C HIS A 87 5.47 -10.64 8.92
N GLN A 88 6.34 -9.64 8.86
CA GLN A 88 5.91 -8.27 8.57
C GLN A 88 5.31 -8.17 7.16
N TYR A 89 5.93 -8.83 6.21
CA TYR A 89 5.42 -8.87 4.84
C TYR A 89 4.02 -9.48 4.79
N GLU A 90 3.84 -10.63 5.44
CA GLU A 90 2.55 -11.33 5.43
C GLU A 90 1.46 -10.52 6.10
N THR A 91 1.80 -9.85 7.21
CA THR A 91 0.82 -9.03 7.92
C THR A 91 0.41 -7.83 7.07
N TRP A 92 1.37 -7.15 6.48
CA TRP A 92 1.08 -6.01 5.61
C TRP A 92 0.27 -6.45 4.38
N ALA A 93 0.66 -7.58 3.78
CA ALA A 93 -0.04 -8.13 2.63
C ALA A 93 -1.50 -8.45 2.96
N ARG A 94 -1.77 -8.90 4.18
CA ARG A 94 -3.14 -9.17 4.61
C ARG A 94 -3.98 -7.90 4.62
N TYR A 95 -3.43 -6.80 5.16
CA TYR A 95 -4.12 -5.52 5.11
C TYR A 95 -4.41 -5.10 3.68
N ASN A 96 -3.42 -5.23 2.80
CA ASN A 96 -3.58 -4.83 1.41
C ASN A 96 -4.63 -5.71 0.69
N THR A 97 -4.68 -6.99 1.03
CA THR A 97 -5.69 -7.88 0.46
C THR A 97 -7.09 -7.46 0.90
N GLU A 98 -7.25 -7.10 2.16
CA GLU A 98 -8.54 -6.64 2.67
C GLU A 98 -8.99 -5.35 1.98
N ILE A 99 -8.05 -4.42 1.78
CA ILE A 99 -8.34 -3.19 1.06
C ILE A 99 -8.76 -3.52 -0.37
N GLY A 100 -8.05 -4.43 -1.02
CA GLY A 100 -8.37 -4.84 -2.39
C GLY A 100 -9.76 -5.45 -2.52
N CYS A 101 -10.16 -6.27 -1.53
CA CYS A 101 -11.49 -6.87 -1.53
C CYS A 101 -12.57 -5.81 -1.40
N LEU A 102 -12.40 -4.86 -0.49
CA LEU A 102 -13.38 -3.78 -0.31
C LEU A 102 -13.44 -2.90 -1.55
N LEU A 103 -12.29 -2.60 -2.13
CA LEU A 103 -12.22 -1.76 -3.32
C LEU A 103 -12.87 -2.46 -4.52
N GLY A 104 -12.65 -3.76 -4.67
CA GLY A 104 -13.26 -4.54 -5.73
C GLY A 104 -14.78 -4.52 -5.65
N LYS A 105 -15.32 -4.66 -4.44
CA LYS A 105 -16.76 -4.57 -4.23
C LYS A 105 -17.28 -3.17 -4.58
N TYR A 106 -16.52 -2.15 -4.21
CA TYR A 106 -16.90 -0.78 -4.48
C TYR A 106 -16.92 -0.52 -5.99
N ILE A 107 -15.88 -0.95 -6.69
CA ILE A 107 -15.81 -0.79 -8.15
C ILE A 107 -16.98 -1.48 -8.82
N ALA A 108 -17.32 -2.68 -8.37
CA ALA A 108 -18.47 -3.42 -8.92
C ALA A 108 -19.77 -2.68 -8.70
N SER A 109 -19.91 -1.93 -7.60
CA SER A 109 -21.14 -1.22 -7.28
C SER A 109 -21.28 0.09 -8.07
N VAL A 110 -20.17 0.68 -8.54
CA VAL A 110 -20.20 1.97 -9.27
C VAL A 110 -19.98 1.76 -10.77
N LYS A 111 -20.53 0.72 -11.30
CA LYS A 111 -20.31 0.28 -12.67
C LYS A 111 -20.65 1.27 -13.76
N LYS A 112 -21.28 2.34 -13.47
CA LYS A 112 -21.72 3.23 -14.54
C LYS A 112 -20.76 4.37 -14.76
#